data_99c83d372be8384cef9836b7958f1719
#
_entry.id   99c83d372be8384cef9836b7958f1719
#
_cell.length_a   1.000
_cell.length_b   1.000
_cell.length_c   1.000
_cell.angle_alpha   90.00
_cell.angle_beta   90.00
_cell.angle_gamma   90.00
#
_symmetry.space_group_name_H-M   'P 1'
#
loop_
_entity.id
_entity.type
_entity.pdbx_description
1 polymer ?
#
loop_
_entity_poly.entity_id
_entity_poly.type
_entity_poly.pdbx_seq_one_letter_code
_entity_poly.pdbx_strand_id
1 'polypeptide(L)'
;QLERMERLEAPKNESGVAHISFEAAEESGKEVLQVHDVKLGYDLTHLLAEHVSFDVTKQHIVALVGQNGIGKSTLIKTILGRLPLLGGEIKLGANVSVGYYDQEQATLDPKKTVLNSVWDDHPIMPEKDIRSILGSFLFTGEAVEKNVSALSGGEKARLLLTKLSLEKDNFLILDEPTNHLDIDSREVLETALNEYNGTVFFVSHDRYFINAVATEVLELSPEGTTFYDGDYDYYLEKTRAEQEDYRAKASFETKTVEK
;
A
#
# COMPACT_ATOMS: atom_id res chain seq x y z
N GLN A 1 50.92 -26.11 34.98
CA GLN A 1 50.68 -24.71 34.56
C GLN A 1 49.80 -24.72 33.33
N LEU A 2 48.49 -24.82 33.55
CA LEU A 2 47.45 -24.62 32.59
C LEU A 2 46.58 -23.52 33.19
N GLU A 3 46.92 -22.30 32.90
CA GLU A 3 46.17 -21.11 33.33
C GLU A 3 45.78 -20.26 32.18
N ARG A 4 44.45 -19.98 32.17
CA ARG A 4 43.76 -18.87 31.49
C ARG A 4 43.79 -18.92 29.96
N MET A 5 42.91 -19.67 29.41
CA MET A 5 42.20 -19.30 28.21
C MET A 5 41.13 -18.28 28.60
N GLU A 6 41.40 -17.00 28.36
CA GLU A 6 40.33 -15.98 28.35
C GLU A 6 39.31 -16.38 27.29
N ARG A 7 38.08 -16.70 27.74
CA ARG A 7 36.94 -16.77 26.83
C ARG A 7 36.77 -15.37 26.22
N LEU A 8 37.17 -15.22 24.97
CA LEU A 8 36.67 -14.16 24.14
C LEU A 8 35.16 -14.30 24.11
N GLU A 9 34.48 -13.41 24.83
CA GLU A 9 33.04 -13.21 24.63
C GLU A 9 32.84 -12.87 23.17
N ALA A 10 32.06 -13.69 22.47
CA ALA A 10 31.60 -13.34 21.13
C ALA A 10 30.96 -11.94 21.21
N PRO A 11 31.24 -11.05 20.24
CA PRO A 11 30.58 -9.75 20.23
C PRO A 11 29.08 -10.04 20.25
N LYS A 12 28.39 -9.50 21.25
CA LYS A 12 26.93 -9.39 21.22
C LYS A 12 26.60 -8.59 19.99
N ASN A 13 26.23 -9.26 18.91
CA ASN A 13 25.46 -8.65 17.86
C ASN A 13 24.14 -8.21 18.51
N GLU A 14 24.15 -7.01 19.06
CA GLU A 14 22.96 -6.19 19.11
C GLU A 14 22.67 -5.78 17.66
N SER A 15 22.25 -6.74 16.84
CA SER A 15 21.41 -6.45 15.70
C SER A 15 20.09 -5.99 16.29
N GLY A 16 20.05 -4.73 16.69
CA GLY A 16 18.80 -4.01 16.76
C GLY A 16 18.21 -4.15 15.35
N VAL A 17 17.25 -5.06 15.21
CA VAL A 17 16.43 -5.16 14.00
C VAL A 17 15.83 -3.77 13.86
N ALA A 18 16.30 -3.03 12.87
CA ALA A 18 15.79 -1.71 12.59
C ALA A 18 14.30 -1.89 12.28
N HIS A 19 13.46 -1.39 13.17
CA HIS A 19 12.03 -1.59 13.12
C HIS A 19 11.45 -0.47 12.26
N ILE A 20 10.93 -0.80 11.09
CA ILE A 20 10.13 0.14 10.31
C ILE A 20 8.79 0.30 11.00
N SER A 21 8.37 1.54 11.20
CA SER A 21 7.01 1.83 11.64
C SER A 21 6.43 2.98 10.82
N PHE A 22 5.22 2.77 10.31
CA PHE A 22 4.33 3.88 9.99
C PHE A 22 3.59 4.27 11.28
N GLU A 23 3.44 5.54 11.51
CA GLU A 23 2.76 6.05 12.69
C GLU A 23 1.92 7.25 12.28
N ALA A 24 0.62 7.20 12.58
CA ALA A 24 -0.26 8.35 12.39
C ALA A 24 -0.08 9.34 13.53
N ALA A 25 0.10 10.62 13.21
CA ALA A 25 0.23 11.68 14.21
C ALA A 25 -1.09 11.95 14.95
N GLU A 26 -2.21 11.83 14.25
CA GLU A 26 -3.56 12.05 14.77
C GLU A 26 -4.50 10.93 14.30
N GLU A 27 -5.49 10.63 15.12
CA GLU A 27 -6.52 9.66 14.72
C GLU A 27 -7.55 10.30 13.79
N SER A 28 -7.91 9.59 12.70
CA SER A 28 -9.04 9.94 11.86
C SER A 28 -10.38 9.68 12.56
N GLY A 29 -11.46 10.25 12.03
CA GLY A 29 -12.82 9.82 12.34
C GLY A 29 -13.06 8.34 12.01
N LYS A 30 -14.21 7.79 12.40
CA LYS A 30 -14.56 6.38 12.13
C LYS A 30 -14.65 6.09 10.64
N GLU A 31 -15.26 6.97 9.89
CA GLU A 31 -15.38 6.90 8.42
C GLU A 31 -14.18 7.65 7.82
N VAL A 32 -13.36 6.96 7.04
CA VAL A 32 -12.14 7.52 6.46
C VAL A 32 -12.36 7.95 5.02
N LEU A 33 -13.03 7.12 4.24
CA LEU A 33 -13.34 7.37 2.83
C LEU A 33 -14.75 6.86 2.54
N GLN A 34 -15.55 7.66 1.89
CA GLN A 34 -16.88 7.31 1.36
C GLN A 34 -16.92 7.56 -0.14
N VAL A 35 -17.33 6.56 -0.90
CA VAL A 35 -17.46 6.59 -2.36
C VAL A 35 -18.86 6.13 -2.71
N HIS A 36 -19.66 6.98 -3.37
CA HIS A 36 -21.07 6.70 -3.67
C HIS A 36 -21.38 6.93 -5.14
N ASP A 37 -21.82 5.88 -5.82
CA ASP A 37 -22.30 5.86 -7.22
C ASP A 37 -21.36 6.55 -8.21
N VAL A 38 -20.07 6.33 -8.03
CA VAL A 38 -19.03 6.99 -8.83
C VAL A 38 -18.94 6.34 -10.21
N LYS A 39 -18.88 7.18 -11.24
CA LYS A 39 -18.53 6.81 -12.60
C LYS A 39 -17.03 6.96 -12.78
N LEU A 40 -16.37 5.85 -13.05
CA LEU A 40 -14.93 5.78 -13.20
C LEU A 40 -14.54 5.75 -14.67
N GLY A 41 -13.63 6.62 -15.09
CA GLY A 41 -13.15 6.66 -16.46
C GLY A 41 -12.30 7.90 -16.72
N TYR A 42 -11.97 8.14 -17.98
CA TYR A 42 -11.22 9.31 -18.40
C TYR A 42 -12.15 10.45 -18.84
N ASP A 43 -13.29 10.09 -19.43
CA ASP A 43 -14.39 10.96 -19.81
C ASP A 43 -15.71 10.18 -19.85
N LEU A 44 -16.84 10.86 -20.05
CA LEU A 44 -18.17 10.23 -20.07
C LEU A 44 -18.40 9.26 -21.25
N THR A 45 -17.52 9.26 -22.25
CA THR A 45 -17.59 8.33 -23.40
C THR A 45 -16.67 7.13 -23.24
N HIS A 46 -15.74 7.19 -22.29
CA HIS A 46 -14.77 6.13 -22.00
C HIS A 46 -14.81 5.78 -20.50
N LEU A 47 -15.92 5.21 -20.06
CA LEU A 47 -16.09 4.71 -18.71
C LEU A 47 -15.41 3.33 -18.57
N LEU A 48 -14.76 3.11 -17.45
CA LEU A 48 -14.13 1.86 -17.05
C LEU A 48 -15.05 1.05 -16.12
N ALA A 49 -15.74 1.75 -15.21
CA ALA A 49 -16.71 1.17 -14.30
C ALA A 49 -17.80 2.20 -13.97
N GLU A 50 -19.01 1.71 -13.68
CA GLU A 50 -20.12 2.49 -13.19
C GLU A 50 -20.56 1.97 -11.81
N HIS A 51 -21.34 2.77 -11.07
CA HIS A 51 -21.89 2.39 -9.77
C HIS A 51 -20.84 1.97 -8.73
N VAL A 52 -19.65 2.59 -8.78
CA VAL A 52 -18.59 2.34 -7.81
C VAL A 52 -19.00 2.92 -6.46
N SER A 53 -19.23 2.04 -5.47
CA SER A 53 -19.71 2.44 -4.14
C SER A 53 -19.08 1.57 -3.06
N PHE A 54 -18.43 2.20 -2.08
CA PHE A 54 -17.84 1.55 -0.91
C PHE A 54 -17.48 2.56 0.16
N ASP A 55 -17.34 2.09 1.39
CA ASP A 55 -16.87 2.88 2.52
C ASP A 55 -15.65 2.21 3.13
N VAL A 56 -14.66 3.02 3.54
CA VAL A 56 -13.47 2.56 4.26
C VAL A 56 -13.52 3.12 5.67
N THR A 57 -13.44 2.24 6.66
CA THR A 57 -13.43 2.62 8.08
C THR A 57 -12.01 2.61 8.65
N LYS A 58 -11.82 3.32 9.77
CA LYS A 58 -10.50 3.48 10.40
C LYS A 58 -9.89 2.13 10.80
N GLN A 59 -8.58 2.03 10.73
CA GLN A 59 -7.78 0.88 11.16
C GLN A 59 -8.02 -0.41 10.35
N HIS A 60 -8.56 -0.29 9.13
CA HIS A 60 -8.66 -1.39 8.19
C HIS A 60 -7.59 -1.27 7.10
N ILE A 61 -7.14 -2.42 6.60
CA ILE A 61 -6.23 -2.53 5.47
C ILE A 61 -7.01 -3.14 4.32
N VAL A 62 -7.41 -2.28 3.37
CA VAL A 62 -8.28 -2.67 2.25
C VAL A 62 -7.46 -2.86 0.99
N ALA A 63 -7.46 -4.07 0.44
CA ALA A 63 -6.86 -4.37 -0.86
C ALA A 63 -7.86 -4.16 -1.98
N LEU A 64 -7.54 -3.27 -2.94
CA LEU A 64 -8.30 -3.11 -4.17
C LEU A 64 -7.81 -4.12 -5.21
N VAL A 65 -8.69 -5.04 -5.59
CA VAL A 65 -8.43 -6.08 -6.59
C VAL A 65 -9.34 -5.92 -7.81
N GLY A 66 -9.03 -6.62 -8.89
CA GLY A 66 -9.82 -6.59 -10.13
C GLY A 66 -8.94 -6.86 -11.35
N GLN A 67 -9.56 -7.04 -12.50
CA GLN A 67 -8.85 -7.33 -13.75
C GLN A 67 -7.85 -6.22 -14.12
N ASN A 68 -6.82 -6.59 -14.90
CA ASN A 68 -5.89 -5.60 -15.41
C ASN A 68 -6.61 -4.64 -16.37
N GLY A 69 -6.33 -3.35 -16.23
CA GLY A 69 -6.95 -2.31 -17.04
C GLY A 69 -8.36 -1.88 -16.60
N ILE A 70 -8.94 -2.50 -15.55
CA ILE A 70 -10.29 -2.14 -15.05
C ILE A 70 -10.37 -0.73 -14.46
N GLY A 71 -9.23 -0.11 -14.14
CA GLY A 71 -9.21 1.25 -13.62
C GLY A 71 -8.84 1.39 -12.14
N LYS A 72 -8.13 0.41 -11.55
CA LYS A 72 -7.70 0.48 -10.14
C LYS A 72 -6.90 1.75 -9.84
N SER A 73 -5.84 2.02 -10.60
CA SER A 73 -5.05 3.27 -10.44
C SER A 73 -5.85 4.52 -10.85
N THR A 74 -6.82 4.40 -11.76
CA THR A 74 -7.75 5.47 -12.11
C THR A 74 -8.63 5.83 -10.92
N LEU A 75 -9.17 4.82 -10.20
CA LEU A 75 -9.94 5.03 -8.99
C LEU A 75 -9.13 5.75 -7.91
N ILE A 76 -7.89 5.29 -7.66
CA ILE A 76 -6.98 5.97 -6.72
C ILE A 76 -6.77 7.43 -7.12
N LYS A 77 -6.46 7.70 -8.39
CA LYS A 77 -6.24 9.07 -8.89
C LYS A 77 -7.49 9.94 -8.79
N THR A 78 -8.68 9.36 -8.97
CA THR A 78 -9.96 10.06 -8.79
C THR A 78 -10.23 10.38 -7.32
N ILE A 79 -9.97 9.43 -6.40
CA ILE A 79 -10.06 9.65 -4.95
C ILE A 79 -9.13 10.79 -4.51
N LEU A 80 -7.92 10.84 -5.05
CA LEU A 80 -6.93 11.88 -4.77
C LEU A 80 -7.22 13.23 -5.47
N GLY A 81 -8.30 13.33 -6.25
CA GLY A 81 -8.63 14.54 -7.02
C GLY A 81 -7.68 14.85 -8.17
N ARG A 82 -6.83 13.87 -8.58
CA ARG A 82 -5.90 14.01 -9.71
C ARG A 82 -6.56 13.75 -11.07
N LEU A 83 -7.68 13.04 -11.06
CA LEU A 83 -8.57 12.88 -12.20
C LEU A 83 -9.96 13.42 -11.86
N PRO A 84 -10.71 13.92 -12.86
CA PRO A 84 -12.03 14.48 -12.64
C PRO A 84 -13.02 13.41 -12.18
N LEU A 85 -13.89 13.78 -11.25
CA LEU A 85 -15.05 12.98 -10.87
C LEU A 85 -16.13 13.11 -11.95
N LEU A 86 -16.43 12.03 -12.66
CA LEU A 86 -17.37 12.04 -13.78
C LEU A 86 -18.85 11.88 -13.34
N GLY A 87 -19.09 11.49 -12.10
CA GLY A 87 -20.40 11.34 -11.49
C GLY A 87 -20.30 10.68 -10.12
N GLY A 88 -21.33 10.82 -9.30
CA GLY A 88 -21.32 10.33 -7.93
C GLY A 88 -20.67 11.27 -6.94
N GLU A 89 -20.25 10.77 -5.80
CA GLU A 89 -19.64 11.54 -4.72
C GLU A 89 -18.49 10.79 -4.08
N ILE A 90 -17.41 11.52 -3.74
CA ILE A 90 -16.29 11.03 -2.95
C ILE A 90 -16.08 11.99 -1.78
N LYS A 91 -16.04 11.46 -0.57
CA LYS A 91 -15.81 12.22 0.66
C LYS A 91 -14.71 11.58 1.50
N LEU A 92 -13.77 12.40 1.96
CA LEU A 92 -12.86 12.03 3.04
C LEU A 92 -13.52 12.36 4.39
N GLY A 93 -13.31 11.51 5.35
CA GLY A 93 -13.83 11.67 6.70
C GLY A 93 -13.16 12.81 7.48
N ALA A 94 -13.66 13.05 8.69
CA ALA A 94 -13.10 14.08 9.56
C ALA A 94 -11.67 13.72 9.99
N ASN A 95 -10.78 14.72 10.03
CA ASN A 95 -9.38 14.61 10.44
C ASN A 95 -8.58 13.59 9.63
N VAL A 96 -8.97 13.31 8.37
CA VAL A 96 -8.21 12.43 7.48
C VAL A 96 -7.09 13.20 6.81
N SER A 97 -5.84 12.74 7.03
CA SER A 97 -4.66 13.14 6.28
C SER A 97 -4.23 11.99 5.38
N VAL A 98 -3.96 12.26 4.11
CA VAL A 98 -3.73 11.24 3.08
C VAL A 98 -2.27 11.22 2.66
N GLY A 99 -1.58 10.14 2.98
CA GLY A 99 -0.28 9.81 2.40
C GLY A 99 -0.43 8.97 1.14
N TYR A 100 0.22 9.37 0.06
CA TYR A 100 0.12 8.66 -1.22
C TYR A 100 1.48 8.17 -1.70
N TYR A 101 1.54 6.89 -2.02
CA TYR A 101 2.69 6.26 -2.64
C TYR A 101 2.37 5.87 -4.10
N ASP A 102 3.14 6.43 -5.02
CA ASP A 102 3.19 6.05 -6.43
C ASP A 102 4.64 6.14 -6.90
N GLN A 103 5.24 5.00 -7.15
CA GLN A 103 6.65 4.94 -7.56
C GLN A 103 6.91 5.60 -8.92
N GLU A 104 5.95 5.55 -9.84
CA GLU A 104 6.12 6.10 -11.19
C GLU A 104 6.04 7.62 -11.21
N GLN A 105 5.29 8.22 -10.29
CA GLN A 105 5.05 9.67 -10.25
C GLN A 105 5.90 10.41 -9.20
N ALA A 106 6.60 9.69 -8.33
CA ALA A 106 7.40 10.31 -7.31
C ALA A 106 8.68 10.92 -7.88
N THR A 107 8.82 12.22 -7.72
CA THR A 107 9.97 12.98 -8.19
C THR A 107 11.03 13.02 -7.09
N LEU A 108 12.02 12.15 -7.17
CA LEU A 108 13.22 12.25 -6.35
C LEU A 108 14.25 13.11 -7.07
N ASP A 109 14.88 14.07 -6.39
CA ASP A 109 15.97 14.87 -6.95
C ASP A 109 17.22 13.99 -7.14
N PRO A 110 17.66 13.71 -8.39
CA PRO A 110 18.79 12.82 -8.66
C PRO A 110 20.11 13.34 -8.14
N LYS A 111 20.21 14.62 -7.81
CA LYS A 111 21.44 15.29 -7.36
C LYS A 111 21.64 15.19 -5.84
N LYS A 112 20.57 14.96 -5.09
CA LYS A 112 20.64 14.81 -3.63
C LYS A 112 21.19 13.44 -3.25
N THR A 113 21.80 13.35 -2.07
CA THR A 113 22.07 12.07 -1.42
C THR A 113 20.78 11.50 -0.84
N VAL A 114 20.76 10.20 -0.52
CA VAL A 114 19.66 9.56 0.21
C VAL A 114 19.34 10.34 1.48
N LEU A 115 20.38 10.65 2.27
CA LEU A 115 20.23 11.42 3.51
C LEU A 115 19.57 12.78 3.26
N ASN A 116 20.11 13.57 2.34
CA ASN A 116 19.62 14.92 2.09
C ASN A 116 18.23 14.94 1.43
N SER A 117 17.87 13.89 0.67
CA SER A 117 16.53 13.79 0.08
C SER A 117 15.44 13.65 1.12
N VAL A 118 15.77 13.20 2.34
CA VAL A 118 14.86 13.09 3.49
C VAL A 118 15.04 14.27 4.43
N TRP A 119 16.28 14.59 4.78
CA TRP A 119 16.58 15.60 5.80
C TRP A 119 16.16 17.01 5.39
N ASP A 120 16.27 17.36 4.12
CA ASP A 120 15.88 18.70 3.63
C ASP A 120 14.38 18.97 3.82
N ASP A 121 13.55 17.92 3.82
CA ASP A 121 12.11 18.02 4.09
C ASP A 121 11.80 18.10 5.61
N HIS A 122 12.76 17.67 6.45
CA HIS A 122 12.62 17.63 7.91
C HIS A 122 13.81 18.30 8.61
N PRO A 123 14.11 19.61 8.34
CA PRO A 123 15.33 20.27 8.78
C PRO A 123 15.47 20.42 10.29
N ILE A 124 14.40 20.31 11.05
CA ILE A 124 14.39 20.39 12.52
C ILE A 124 14.79 19.05 13.15
N MET A 125 14.65 17.93 12.40
CA MET A 125 14.96 16.61 12.91
C MET A 125 16.50 16.41 12.99
N PRO A 126 17.03 15.89 14.10
CA PRO A 126 18.46 15.57 14.19
C PRO A 126 18.91 14.57 13.13
N GLU A 127 20.07 14.76 12.55
CA GLU A 127 20.63 13.84 11.53
C GLU A 127 20.65 12.40 12.01
N LYS A 128 20.99 12.17 13.28
CA LYS A 128 20.99 10.83 13.87
C LYS A 128 19.65 10.13 13.75
N ASP A 129 18.55 10.85 13.94
CA ASP A 129 17.20 10.29 13.89
C ASP A 129 16.81 9.97 12.44
N ILE A 130 17.15 10.85 11.48
CA ILE A 130 16.98 10.59 10.05
C ILE A 130 17.77 9.35 9.63
N ARG A 131 19.04 9.22 10.06
CA ARG A 131 19.86 8.03 9.78
C ARG A 131 19.28 6.76 10.40
N SER A 132 18.70 6.85 11.58
CA SER A 132 18.02 5.72 12.23
C SER A 132 16.80 5.28 11.44
N ILE A 133 15.98 6.20 10.99
CA ILE A 133 14.80 5.93 10.16
C ILE A 133 15.22 5.35 8.81
N LEU A 134 16.21 5.93 8.13
CA LEU A 134 16.75 5.36 6.90
C LEU A 134 17.32 3.95 7.11
N GLY A 135 17.96 3.70 8.24
CA GLY A 135 18.47 2.39 8.64
C GLY A 135 17.35 1.34 8.77
N SER A 136 16.19 1.74 9.29
CA SER A 136 15.02 0.86 9.36
C SER A 136 14.50 0.47 7.96
N PHE A 137 14.65 1.32 6.97
CA PHE A 137 14.38 1.02 5.57
C PHE A 137 15.60 0.46 4.81
N LEU A 138 16.54 -0.18 5.52
CA LEU A 138 17.71 -0.87 4.97
C LEU A 138 18.75 0.06 4.28
N PHE A 139 18.76 1.36 4.59
CA PHE A 139 19.84 2.25 4.20
C PHE A 139 20.84 2.36 5.34
N THR A 140 21.90 1.55 5.29
CA THR A 140 22.90 1.48 6.36
C THR A 140 24.28 1.94 5.87
N GLY A 141 25.10 2.45 6.80
CA GLY A 141 26.49 2.82 6.51
C GLY A 141 26.60 3.85 5.39
N GLU A 142 27.42 3.54 4.38
CA GLU A 142 27.67 4.44 3.23
C GLU A 142 26.48 4.56 2.27
N ALA A 143 25.44 3.70 2.39
CA ALA A 143 24.30 3.74 1.50
C ALA A 143 23.52 5.05 1.60
N VAL A 144 23.53 5.71 2.77
CA VAL A 144 22.87 7.00 2.99
C VAL A 144 23.54 8.17 2.26
N GLU A 145 24.83 8.02 1.92
CA GLU A 145 25.60 9.04 1.20
C GLU A 145 25.54 8.86 -0.34
N LYS A 146 24.94 7.77 -0.81
CA LYS A 146 24.75 7.57 -2.25
C LYS A 146 23.86 8.65 -2.83
N ASN A 147 24.18 9.11 -4.05
CA ASN A 147 23.26 9.95 -4.81
C ASN A 147 22.02 9.16 -5.24
N VAL A 148 20.88 9.82 -5.22
CA VAL A 148 19.59 9.24 -5.66
C VAL A 148 19.68 8.73 -7.11
N SER A 149 20.46 9.39 -7.96
CA SER A 149 20.70 8.95 -9.35
C SER A 149 21.37 7.57 -9.45
N ALA A 150 22.13 7.17 -8.44
CA ALA A 150 22.85 5.89 -8.40
C ALA A 150 22.02 4.74 -7.78
N LEU A 151 20.81 5.03 -7.30
CA LEU A 151 19.93 4.04 -6.67
C LEU A 151 19.25 3.15 -7.72
N SER A 152 19.16 1.85 -7.40
CA SER A 152 18.29 0.90 -8.09
C SER A 152 16.80 1.25 -7.93
N GLY A 153 15.93 0.62 -8.72
CA GLY A 153 14.48 0.80 -8.58
C GLY A 153 13.97 0.46 -7.18
N GLY A 154 14.44 -0.64 -6.59
CA GLY A 154 14.08 -1.04 -5.24
C GLY A 154 14.60 -0.10 -4.16
N GLU A 155 15.82 0.41 -4.28
CA GLU A 155 16.35 1.44 -3.36
C GLU A 155 15.54 2.74 -3.44
N LYS A 156 15.12 3.16 -4.64
CA LYS A 156 14.22 4.32 -4.81
C LYS A 156 12.87 4.09 -4.16
N ALA A 157 12.28 2.89 -4.33
CA ALA A 157 11.02 2.53 -3.71
C ALA A 157 11.11 2.62 -2.17
N ARG A 158 12.17 2.05 -1.57
CA ARG A 158 12.42 2.15 -0.12
C ARG A 158 12.59 3.59 0.35
N LEU A 159 13.29 4.41 -0.41
CA LEU A 159 13.47 5.83 -0.08
C LEU A 159 12.14 6.57 -0.07
N LEU A 160 11.26 6.30 -1.02
CA LEU A 160 9.92 6.88 -1.07
C LEU A 160 9.05 6.42 0.11
N LEU A 161 9.12 5.14 0.48
CA LEU A 161 8.44 4.62 1.66
C LEU A 161 8.97 5.24 2.95
N THR A 162 10.29 5.48 3.04
CA THR A 162 10.90 6.22 4.15
C THR A 162 10.32 7.63 4.26
N LYS A 163 10.25 8.36 3.16
CA LYS A 163 9.65 9.71 3.14
C LYS A 163 8.19 9.67 3.57
N LEU A 164 7.41 8.72 3.03
CA LEU A 164 6.02 8.55 3.39
C LEU A 164 5.82 8.28 4.90
N SER A 165 6.69 7.49 5.52
CA SER A 165 6.59 7.19 6.96
C SER A 165 6.79 8.41 7.85
N LEU A 166 7.51 9.42 7.37
CA LEU A 166 7.79 10.66 8.09
C LEU A 166 6.66 11.68 8.02
N GLU A 167 5.78 11.60 7.03
CA GLU A 167 4.60 12.48 6.91
C GLU A 167 3.57 12.21 8.02
N LYS A 168 3.59 11.02 8.61
CA LYS A 168 2.71 10.62 9.72
C LYS A 168 1.22 10.76 9.43
N ASP A 169 0.85 10.58 8.18
CA ASP A 169 -0.54 10.56 7.74
C ASP A 169 -1.32 9.41 8.37
N ASN A 170 -2.64 9.53 8.50
CA ASN A 170 -3.50 8.51 9.11
C ASN A 170 -4.29 7.69 8.09
N PHE A 171 -4.19 8.02 6.80
CA PHE A 171 -4.74 7.25 5.70
C PHE A 171 -3.72 7.09 4.59
N LEU A 172 -3.19 5.89 4.41
CA LEU A 172 -2.21 5.59 3.37
C LEU A 172 -2.89 5.00 2.14
N ILE A 173 -2.64 5.59 0.98
CA ILE A 173 -3.03 5.05 -0.33
C ILE A 173 -1.76 4.61 -1.05
N LEU A 174 -1.66 3.30 -1.36
CA LEU A 174 -0.46 2.72 -1.96
C LEU A 174 -0.80 2.09 -3.33
N ASP A 175 -0.22 2.61 -4.40
CA ASP A 175 -0.37 2.06 -5.75
C ASP A 175 0.84 1.21 -6.10
N GLU A 176 0.67 -0.13 -6.13
CA GLU A 176 1.69 -1.14 -6.40
C GLU A 176 2.97 -1.01 -5.54
N PRO A 177 2.85 -0.98 -4.19
CA PRO A 177 4.00 -0.66 -3.32
C PRO A 177 5.08 -1.75 -3.29
N THR A 178 4.78 -2.97 -3.73
CA THR A 178 5.72 -4.09 -3.79
C THR A 178 6.52 -4.14 -5.09
N ASN A 179 6.18 -3.34 -6.09
CA ASN A 179 6.91 -3.30 -7.34
C ASN A 179 8.37 -2.91 -7.12
N HIS A 180 9.28 -3.69 -7.73
CA HIS A 180 10.73 -3.52 -7.63
C HIS A 180 11.34 -3.77 -6.23
N LEU A 181 10.56 -4.09 -5.21
CA LEU A 181 11.08 -4.49 -3.90
C LEU A 181 11.67 -5.90 -3.96
N ASP A 182 12.84 -6.09 -3.36
CA ASP A 182 13.36 -7.41 -3.02
C ASP A 182 12.56 -8.04 -1.87
N ILE A 183 12.83 -9.31 -1.58
CA ILE A 183 12.10 -10.07 -0.55
C ILE A 183 12.23 -9.39 0.81
N ASP A 184 13.44 -9.00 1.20
CA ASP A 184 13.70 -8.39 2.51
C ASP A 184 12.95 -7.07 2.67
N SER A 185 12.96 -6.22 1.63
CA SER A 185 12.23 -4.94 1.61
C SER A 185 10.70 -5.12 1.67
N ARG A 186 10.20 -6.20 1.07
CA ARG A 186 8.78 -6.54 1.12
C ARG A 186 8.36 -6.98 2.52
N GLU A 187 9.10 -7.88 3.17
CA GLU A 187 8.84 -8.31 4.54
C GLU A 187 8.84 -7.13 5.53
N VAL A 188 9.75 -6.21 5.29
CA VAL A 188 9.84 -4.97 6.05
C VAL A 188 8.59 -4.12 5.87
N LEU A 189 8.09 -3.94 4.64
CA LEU A 189 6.85 -3.21 4.36
C LEU A 189 5.62 -3.91 4.96
N GLU A 190 5.53 -5.24 4.83
CA GLU A 190 4.46 -6.05 5.43
C GLU A 190 4.38 -5.85 6.94
N THR A 191 5.52 -5.94 7.63
CA THR A 191 5.61 -5.71 9.07
C THR A 191 5.15 -4.29 9.43
N ALA A 192 5.65 -3.29 8.72
CA ALA A 192 5.32 -1.89 8.97
C ALA A 192 3.82 -1.59 8.79
N LEU A 193 3.17 -2.18 7.78
CA LEU A 193 1.75 -1.99 7.54
C LEU A 193 0.88 -2.72 8.56
N ASN A 194 1.28 -3.93 8.99
CA ASN A 194 0.55 -4.68 10.01
C ASN A 194 0.59 -4.02 11.40
N GLU A 195 1.62 -3.24 11.69
CA GLU A 195 1.77 -2.50 12.93
C GLU A 195 1.25 -1.05 12.86
N TYR A 196 0.90 -0.60 11.67
CA TYR A 196 0.40 0.74 11.45
C TYR A 196 -0.94 0.97 12.15
N ASN A 197 -1.04 2.06 12.91
CA ASN A 197 -2.23 2.43 13.66
C ASN A 197 -3.27 3.24 12.86
N GLY A 198 -3.01 3.51 11.57
CA GLY A 198 -3.92 4.20 10.66
C GLY A 198 -4.70 3.24 9.75
N THR A 199 -5.16 3.77 8.64
CA THR A 199 -5.96 3.05 7.63
C THR A 199 -5.15 2.94 6.34
N VAL A 200 -5.26 1.81 5.64
CA VAL A 200 -4.54 1.59 4.37
C VAL A 200 -5.52 1.19 3.28
N PHE A 201 -5.37 1.79 2.11
CA PHE A 201 -6.05 1.40 0.88
C PHE A 201 -4.99 1.18 -0.19
N PHE A 202 -4.89 -0.04 -0.72
CA PHE A 202 -3.79 -0.34 -1.63
C PHE A 202 -4.19 -1.20 -2.82
N VAL A 203 -3.43 -1.07 -3.91
CA VAL A 203 -3.45 -1.97 -5.07
C VAL A 203 -2.16 -2.75 -5.09
N SER A 204 -2.23 -4.06 -5.29
CA SER A 204 -1.08 -4.91 -5.57
C SER A 204 -1.47 -6.09 -6.45
N HIS A 205 -0.52 -6.56 -7.28
CA HIS A 205 -0.62 -7.82 -8.02
C HIS A 205 0.05 -8.98 -7.27
N ASP A 206 0.71 -8.70 -6.16
CA ASP A 206 1.37 -9.69 -5.32
C ASP A 206 0.37 -10.32 -4.35
N ARG A 207 -0.06 -11.55 -4.66
CA ARG A 207 -1.05 -12.29 -3.85
C ARG A 207 -0.54 -12.60 -2.45
N TYR A 208 0.76 -12.86 -2.31
CA TYR A 208 1.35 -13.13 -0.99
C TYR A 208 1.31 -11.87 -0.13
N PHE A 209 1.66 -10.73 -0.69
CA PHE A 209 1.58 -9.45 0.00
C PHE A 209 0.13 -9.11 0.39
N ILE A 210 -0.83 -9.26 -0.54
CA ILE A 210 -2.25 -9.02 -0.23
C ILE A 210 -2.69 -9.90 0.95
N ASN A 211 -2.38 -11.18 0.90
CA ASN A 211 -2.77 -12.12 1.97
C ASN A 211 -2.07 -11.84 3.31
N ALA A 212 -0.86 -11.29 3.28
CA ALA A 212 -0.10 -10.96 4.48
C ALA A 212 -0.61 -9.73 5.23
N VAL A 213 -1.21 -8.76 4.51
CA VAL A 213 -1.55 -7.46 5.12
C VAL A 213 -3.03 -7.09 5.04
N ALA A 214 -3.78 -7.54 4.03
CA ALA A 214 -5.18 -7.13 3.84
C ALA A 214 -6.10 -7.72 4.92
N THR A 215 -6.90 -6.87 5.54
CA THR A 215 -7.98 -7.27 6.44
C THR A 215 -9.31 -7.38 5.69
N GLU A 216 -9.44 -6.67 4.58
CA GLU A 216 -10.62 -6.59 3.75
C GLU A 216 -10.22 -6.51 2.26
N VAL A 217 -11.09 -7.01 1.38
CA VAL A 217 -10.86 -6.96 -0.07
C VAL A 217 -12.02 -6.25 -0.75
N LEU A 218 -11.70 -5.28 -1.60
CA LEU A 218 -12.62 -4.58 -2.48
C LEU A 218 -12.35 -5.01 -3.93
N GLU A 219 -13.30 -5.67 -4.57
CA GLU A 219 -13.22 -6.02 -5.98
C GLU A 219 -13.84 -4.94 -6.85
N LEU A 220 -13.09 -4.46 -7.85
CA LEU A 220 -13.58 -3.55 -8.87
C LEU A 220 -13.92 -4.32 -10.14
N SER A 221 -15.15 -4.15 -10.62
CA SER A 221 -15.67 -4.67 -11.89
C SER A 221 -16.25 -3.55 -12.75
N PRO A 222 -16.58 -3.78 -14.04
CA PRO A 222 -17.25 -2.79 -14.86
C PRO A 222 -18.60 -2.34 -14.30
N GLU A 223 -19.29 -3.23 -13.58
CA GLU A 223 -20.62 -3.02 -13.00
C GLU A 223 -20.58 -2.31 -11.63
N GLY A 224 -19.39 -2.16 -11.04
CA GLY A 224 -19.21 -1.50 -9.75
C GLY A 224 -18.22 -2.20 -8.85
N THR A 225 -18.50 -2.17 -7.56
CA THR A 225 -17.61 -2.72 -6.52
C THR A 225 -18.33 -3.75 -5.67
N THR A 226 -17.60 -4.80 -5.27
CA THR A 226 -18.05 -5.79 -4.29
C THR A 226 -17.04 -5.80 -3.12
N PHE A 227 -17.57 -5.67 -1.91
CA PHE A 227 -16.78 -5.64 -0.68
C PHE A 227 -16.80 -6.99 0.01
N TYR A 228 -15.63 -7.51 0.39
CA TYR A 228 -15.47 -8.75 1.12
C TYR A 228 -14.83 -8.44 2.48
N ASP A 229 -15.60 -8.66 3.54
CA ASP A 229 -15.17 -8.50 4.93
C ASP A 229 -14.38 -9.74 5.36
N GLY A 230 -13.10 -9.78 4.98
CA GLY A 230 -12.18 -10.88 5.20
C GLY A 230 -10.90 -10.74 4.38
N ASP A 231 -9.96 -11.64 4.64
CA ASP A 231 -8.67 -11.69 3.95
C ASP A 231 -8.78 -12.14 2.48
N TYR A 232 -7.64 -12.20 1.81
CA TYR A 232 -7.61 -12.57 0.40
C TYR A 232 -8.01 -14.02 0.14
N ASP A 233 -7.77 -14.93 1.07
CA ASP A 233 -8.18 -16.34 0.94
C ASP A 233 -9.70 -16.45 1.03
N TYR A 234 -10.34 -15.70 1.93
CA TYR A 234 -11.80 -15.59 2.00
C TYR A 234 -12.40 -15.07 0.69
N TYR A 235 -11.81 -14.03 0.10
CA TYR A 235 -12.21 -13.51 -1.21
C TYR A 235 -12.13 -14.59 -2.30
N LEU A 236 -11.03 -15.35 -2.35
CA LEU A 236 -10.86 -16.42 -3.33
C LEU A 236 -11.87 -17.57 -3.15
N GLU A 237 -12.21 -17.94 -1.93
CA GLU A 237 -13.23 -18.97 -1.67
C GLU A 237 -14.61 -18.50 -2.13
N LYS A 238 -15.00 -17.28 -1.82
CA LYS A 238 -16.28 -16.69 -2.23
C LYS A 238 -16.41 -16.60 -3.75
N THR A 239 -15.44 -16.05 -4.43
CA THR A 239 -15.48 -15.90 -5.89
C THR A 239 -15.46 -17.24 -6.62
N ARG A 240 -14.80 -18.28 -6.09
CA ARG A 240 -14.89 -19.64 -6.64
C ARG A 240 -16.29 -20.24 -6.48
N ALA A 241 -16.88 -20.13 -5.31
CA ALA A 241 -18.23 -20.62 -5.05
C ALA A 241 -19.27 -19.95 -5.96
N GLU A 242 -19.18 -18.63 -6.16
CA GLU A 242 -20.05 -17.89 -7.07
C GLU A 242 -19.90 -18.33 -8.53
N GLN A 243 -18.66 -18.56 -8.98
CA GLN A 243 -18.38 -19.07 -10.34
C GLN A 243 -18.92 -20.50 -10.55
N GLU A 244 -18.82 -21.37 -9.56
CA GLU A 244 -19.37 -22.73 -9.61
C GLU A 244 -20.89 -22.72 -9.66
N ASP A 245 -21.52 -21.88 -8.85
CA ASP A 245 -22.99 -21.68 -8.84
C ASP A 245 -23.50 -21.14 -10.20
N TYR A 246 -22.79 -20.15 -10.75
CA TYR A 246 -23.12 -19.61 -12.08
C TYR A 246 -23.02 -20.68 -13.17
N ARG A 247 -21.94 -21.48 -13.19
CA ARG A 247 -21.78 -22.59 -14.13
C ARG A 247 -22.84 -23.67 -13.97
N ALA A 248 -23.22 -23.98 -12.74
CA ALA A 248 -24.29 -24.94 -12.44
C ALA A 248 -25.64 -24.45 -12.99
N LYS A 249 -25.99 -23.18 -12.74
CA LYS A 249 -27.23 -22.56 -13.25
C LYS A 249 -27.27 -22.51 -14.78
N ALA A 250 -26.18 -22.06 -15.42
CA ALA A 250 -26.07 -22.02 -16.87
C ALA A 250 -26.20 -23.41 -17.52
N SER A 251 -25.68 -24.46 -16.88
CA SER A 251 -25.79 -25.83 -17.36
C SER A 251 -27.21 -26.41 -17.21
N PHE A 252 -28.01 -25.94 -16.24
CA PHE A 252 -29.40 -26.30 -16.06
C PHE A 252 -30.31 -25.65 -17.12
N GLU A 253 -30.08 -24.36 -17.42
CA GLU A 253 -30.84 -23.62 -18.44
C GLU A 253 -30.65 -24.21 -19.84
N THR A 254 -29.40 -24.59 -20.20
CA THR A 254 -29.12 -25.20 -21.50
C THR A 254 -29.82 -26.55 -21.69
N LYS A 255 -29.93 -27.35 -20.62
CA LYS A 255 -30.65 -28.65 -20.67
C LYS A 255 -32.17 -28.54 -20.72
N THR A 256 -32.73 -27.36 -20.34
CA THR A 256 -34.17 -27.12 -20.32
C THR A 256 -34.70 -26.62 -21.67
N VAL A 257 -33.81 -26.03 -22.50
CA VAL A 257 -34.14 -25.50 -23.83
C VAL A 257 -34.08 -26.62 -24.92
N GLU A 258 -33.41 -27.75 -24.66
CA GLU A 258 -33.29 -28.89 -25.60
C GLU A 258 -34.38 -29.97 -25.45
N LYS A 259 -35.39 -29.72 -24.64
CA LYS A 259 -36.61 -30.57 -24.51
C LYS A 259 -37.84 -29.86 -25.05
#